data_17147c355c814c36456d8925bef90c13
#
_entry.id   17147c355c814c36456d8925bef90c13
#
_cell.length_a   1.000
_cell.length_b   1.000
_cell.length_c   1.000
_cell.angle_alpha   90.00
_cell.angle_beta   90.00
_cell.angle_gamma   90.00
#
_symmetry.space_group_name_H-M   'P 1'
#
loop_
_entity.id
_entity.type
_entity.pdbx_description
1 polymer ?
#
loop_
_entity_poly.entity_id
_entity_poly.type
_entity_poly.pdbx_seq_one_letter_code
_entity_poly.pdbx_strand_id
1 'polypeptide(L)'
;VNVPATVTQPRGIFVGSENKIPFGTIRPATPPLLFDLEGIDLNATAVDLDGIQEINKHRGEAQQIDRIAWVGEDFNQAVAVRVVRDDEWWCAGHIPGYPVMPAVMMIEAAAQLTSWMFQARKIVHYEFVGFTRIDDTKFRNKVVPGDTLIVLANQVKFHIKRFICDTQGIVNGKVAFESRITGMPIL
;
A
#
# COMPACT_ATOMS: atom_id res chain seq x y z
N VAL A 1 -36.52 -15.15 13.53
CA VAL A 1 -36.21 -14.47 14.77
C VAL A 1 -36.06 -13.00 14.43
N ASN A 2 -37.10 -12.18 14.80
CA ASN A 2 -37.09 -10.74 14.60
C ASN A 2 -36.17 -10.09 15.63
N VAL A 3 -35.19 -9.32 15.15
CA VAL A 3 -34.37 -8.42 15.97
C VAL A 3 -34.99 -7.02 15.83
N PRO A 4 -35.46 -6.37 16.91
CA PRO A 4 -35.99 -5.04 16.82
C PRO A 4 -34.89 -4.00 16.72
N ALA A 5 -34.97 -3.16 15.69
CA ALA A 5 -34.14 -1.98 15.53
C ALA A 5 -34.58 -0.88 16.52
N THR A 6 -33.83 -0.69 17.58
CA THR A 6 -33.85 0.57 18.34
C THR A 6 -32.45 0.85 18.86
N VAL A 7 -31.65 1.50 18.02
CA VAL A 7 -30.40 2.12 18.48
C VAL A 7 -30.76 3.50 19.00
N THR A 8 -30.87 3.64 20.31
CA THR A 8 -30.97 4.93 21.00
C THR A 8 -29.60 5.63 20.92
N GLN A 9 -29.60 6.80 20.32
CA GLN A 9 -28.43 7.70 20.33
C GLN A 9 -28.10 8.10 21.78
N PRO A 10 -26.85 8.09 22.21
CA PRO A 10 -26.47 8.63 23.50
C PRO A 10 -26.56 10.15 23.45
N ARG A 11 -27.41 10.73 24.30
CA ARG A 11 -27.42 12.17 24.60
C ARG A 11 -26.22 12.48 25.48
N GLY A 12 -25.18 13.07 24.90
CA GLY A 12 -24.07 13.66 25.62
C GLY A 12 -23.95 15.12 25.22
N ILE A 13 -24.58 16.01 25.98
CA ILE A 13 -24.35 17.44 25.88
C ILE A 13 -23.05 17.73 26.62
N PHE A 14 -21.97 17.97 25.91
CA PHE A 14 -20.82 18.69 26.46
C PHE A 14 -20.98 20.18 26.12
N VAL A 15 -21.49 20.94 27.08
CA VAL A 15 -21.33 22.39 27.12
C VAL A 15 -20.04 22.65 27.91
N GLY A 16 -18.94 22.79 27.24
CA GLY A 16 -17.66 23.16 27.82
C GLY A 16 -17.13 24.40 27.09
N SER A 17 -16.88 25.41 27.87
CA SER A 17 -16.35 26.75 27.57
C SER A 17 -15.33 26.81 26.45
N GLU A 18 -15.43 27.87 25.66
CA GLU A 18 -14.55 28.30 24.59
C GLU A 18 -13.07 28.42 25.02
N ASN A 19 -12.34 27.32 24.88
CA ASN A 19 -10.92 27.39 24.62
C ASN A 19 -10.70 26.77 23.22
N LYS A 20 -10.95 27.60 22.20
CA LYS A 20 -10.44 27.33 20.86
C LYS A 20 -8.93 27.33 20.95
N ILE A 21 -8.32 26.17 21.17
CA ILE A 21 -6.95 25.96 20.75
C ILE A 21 -6.97 26.25 19.25
N PRO A 22 -6.26 27.31 18.77
CA PRO A 22 -6.12 27.47 17.34
C PRO A 22 -5.39 26.22 16.88
N PHE A 23 -6.11 25.33 16.19
CA PHE A 23 -5.50 24.37 15.31
C PHE A 23 -4.76 25.20 14.24
N GLY A 24 -3.61 25.74 14.66
CA GLY A 24 -2.62 26.20 13.73
C GLY A 24 -2.43 25.04 12.77
N THR A 25 -2.62 25.28 11.52
CA THR A 25 -2.46 24.35 10.40
C THR A 25 -1.03 23.81 10.45
N ILE A 26 -0.77 22.83 11.34
CA ILE A 26 0.34 21.93 11.18
C ILE A 26 -0.10 21.05 10.00
N ARG A 27 0.09 21.56 8.78
CA ARG A 27 0.17 20.68 7.62
C ARG A 27 1.43 19.87 7.86
N PRO A 28 1.34 18.56 8.09
CA PRO A 28 2.55 17.74 8.08
C PRO A 28 3.21 18.03 6.73
N ALA A 29 4.48 18.45 6.77
CA ALA A 29 5.24 18.62 5.55
C ALA A 29 5.06 17.34 4.73
N THR A 30 4.69 17.47 3.46
CA THR A 30 4.59 16.32 2.56
C THR A 30 5.98 15.67 2.57
N PRO A 31 6.14 14.41 2.97
CA PRO A 31 7.46 13.80 3.01
C PRO A 31 8.03 13.79 1.60
N PRO A 32 9.35 13.84 1.43
CA PRO A 32 9.99 13.69 0.13
C PRO A 32 9.60 12.33 -0.46
N LEU A 33 9.65 12.22 -1.77
CA LEU A 33 9.51 10.93 -2.43
C LEU A 33 10.65 10.00 -2.01
N LEU A 34 10.37 8.72 -1.98
CA LEU A 34 11.32 7.68 -1.60
C LEU A 34 12.56 7.68 -2.52
N PHE A 35 12.35 8.00 -3.79
CA PHE A 35 13.38 8.28 -4.80
C PHE A 35 12.77 9.14 -5.92
N ASP A 36 13.64 9.71 -6.77
CA ASP A 36 13.23 10.52 -7.89
C ASP A 36 12.51 9.67 -8.96
N LEU A 37 11.41 10.20 -9.49
CA LEU A 37 10.63 9.58 -10.55
C LEU A 37 10.92 10.22 -11.93
N GLU A 38 11.86 11.16 -12.01
CA GLU A 38 12.23 11.77 -13.30
C GLU A 38 12.73 10.70 -14.27
N GLY A 39 12.19 10.69 -15.48
CA GLY A 39 12.53 9.69 -16.51
C GLY A 39 11.82 8.35 -16.36
N ILE A 40 11.00 8.13 -15.32
CA ILE A 40 10.19 6.92 -15.16
C ILE A 40 8.81 7.14 -15.79
N ASP A 41 8.50 6.38 -16.84
CA ASP A 41 7.15 6.35 -17.41
C ASP A 41 6.21 5.49 -16.55
N LEU A 42 5.37 6.15 -15.77
CA LEU A 42 4.38 5.48 -14.91
C LEU A 42 3.26 4.77 -15.70
N ASN A 43 3.11 5.04 -17.00
CA ASN A 43 2.16 4.33 -17.87
C ASN A 43 2.77 3.08 -18.51
N ALA A 44 4.07 2.92 -18.46
CA ALA A 44 4.75 1.73 -18.96
C ALA A 44 4.32 0.47 -18.22
N THR A 45 4.57 -0.66 -18.84
CA THR A 45 4.39 -2.00 -18.26
C THR A 45 5.69 -2.77 -18.46
N ALA A 46 6.61 -2.61 -17.51
CA ALA A 46 7.85 -3.38 -17.49
C ALA A 46 7.58 -4.85 -17.13
N VAL A 47 6.57 -5.09 -16.26
CA VAL A 47 6.06 -6.43 -15.93
C VAL A 47 4.54 -6.35 -15.82
N ASP A 48 3.86 -7.17 -16.59
CA ASP A 48 2.41 -7.32 -16.57
C ASP A 48 1.94 -8.24 -15.43
N LEU A 49 0.62 -8.41 -15.33
CA LEU A 49 0.02 -9.23 -14.28
C LEU A 49 0.51 -10.69 -14.36
N ASP A 50 0.65 -11.25 -15.55
CA ASP A 50 1.11 -12.63 -15.73
C ASP A 50 2.55 -12.79 -15.21
N GLY A 51 3.44 -11.87 -15.54
CA GLY A 51 4.82 -11.86 -15.04
C GLY A 51 4.92 -11.63 -13.53
N ILE A 52 4.00 -10.88 -12.94
CA ILE A 52 3.89 -10.78 -11.48
C ILE A 52 3.46 -12.13 -10.90
N GLN A 53 2.47 -12.77 -11.49
CA GLN A 53 1.88 -14.01 -11.02
C GLN A 53 2.74 -15.26 -11.23
N GLU A 54 3.73 -15.21 -12.11
CA GLU A 54 4.78 -16.23 -12.20
C GLU A 54 5.57 -16.35 -10.90
N ILE A 55 5.77 -15.21 -10.24
CA ILE A 55 6.60 -15.08 -9.02
C ILE A 55 5.72 -15.06 -7.77
N ASN A 56 4.79 -14.11 -7.68
CA ASN A 56 3.89 -13.97 -6.55
C ASN A 56 2.72 -14.96 -6.65
N LYS A 57 2.35 -15.55 -5.52
CA LYS A 57 1.28 -16.56 -5.46
C LYS A 57 -0.13 -15.99 -5.29
N HIS A 58 -0.26 -14.66 -5.13
CA HIS A 58 -1.55 -13.99 -4.93
C HIS A 58 -2.42 -14.08 -6.18
N ARG A 59 -3.74 -14.28 -5.98
CA ARG A 59 -4.74 -14.37 -7.05
C ARG A 59 -6.06 -13.73 -6.61
N GLY A 60 -6.88 -13.34 -7.58
CA GLY A 60 -8.21 -12.78 -7.32
C GLY A 60 -8.12 -11.52 -6.46
N GLU A 61 -8.96 -11.43 -5.44
CA GLU A 61 -9.04 -10.27 -4.54
C GLU A 61 -7.77 -10.04 -3.69
N ALA A 62 -6.94 -11.08 -3.51
CA ALA A 62 -5.68 -10.94 -2.82
C ALA A 62 -4.59 -10.27 -3.68
N GLN A 63 -4.78 -10.16 -4.99
CA GLN A 63 -3.86 -9.48 -5.90
C GLN A 63 -3.97 -7.96 -5.72
N GLN A 64 -2.91 -7.30 -5.24
CA GLN A 64 -2.94 -5.87 -4.90
C GLN A 64 -2.06 -4.98 -5.77
N ILE A 65 -1.42 -5.52 -6.80
CA ILE A 65 -0.72 -4.74 -7.83
C ILE A 65 -1.14 -5.24 -9.21
N ASP A 66 -1.44 -4.32 -10.12
CA ASP A 66 -1.93 -4.66 -11.46
C ASP A 66 -0.79 -4.82 -12.47
N ARG A 67 0.28 -4.03 -12.32
CA ARG A 67 1.51 -4.11 -13.12
C ARG A 67 2.67 -3.48 -12.37
N ILE A 68 3.88 -3.76 -12.83
CA ILE A 68 5.08 -3.03 -12.42
C ILE A 68 5.46 -2.13 -13.61
N ALA A 69 5.44 -0.82 -13.37
CA ALA A 69 5.72 0.18 -14.40
C ALA A 69 7.23 0.28 -14.68
N TRP A 70 8.05 0.10 -13.66
CA TRP A 70 9.49 0.25 -13.77
C TRP A 70 10.25 -0.58 -12.74
N VAL A 71 11.43 -1.06 -13.12
CA VAL A 71 12.35 -1.79 -12.28
C VAL A 71 13.74 -1.20 -12.47
N GLY A 72 14.38 -0.83 -11.37
CA GLY A 72 15.77 -0.34 -11.36
C GLY A 72 16.79 -1.45 -11.50
N GLU A 73 18.05 -1.05 -11.63
CA GLU A 73 19.16 -1.98 -11.72
C GLU A 73 19.20 -2.93 -10.50
N ASP A 74 19.56 -4.18 -10.75
CA ASP A 74 19.69 -5.22 -9.72
C ASP A 74 18.42 -5.38 -8.84
N PHE A 75 17.23 -4.95 -9.33
CA PHE A 75 15.98 -4.98 -8.56
C PHE A 75 16.07 -4.24 -7.22
N ASN A 76 16.90 -3.18 -7.14
CA ASN A 76 17.04 -2.39 -5.92
C ASN A 76 15.88 -1.43 -5.69
N GLN A 77 15.23 -1.02 -6.77
CA GLN A 77 14.06 -0.14 -6.76
C GLN A 77 13.02 -0.66 -7.73
N ALA A 78 11.76 -0.41 -7.45
CA ALA A 78 10.68 -0.67 -8.39
C ALA A 78 9.49 0.25 -8.13
N VAL A 79 8.67 0.41 -9.17
CA VAL A 79 7.41 1.15 -9.15
C VAL A 79 6.31 0.24 -9.64
N ALA A 80 5.31 -0.03 -8.80
CA ALA A 80 4.10 -0.74 -9.18
C ALA A 80 2.91 0.21 -9.24
N VAL A 81 1.88 -0.24 -9.95
CA VAL A 81 0.62 0.47 -10.14
C VAL A 81 -0.54 -0.41 -9.72
N ARG A 82 -1.46 0.17 -8.95
CA ARG A 82 -2.74 -0.38 -8.58
C ARG A 82 -3.85 0.56 -9.02
N VAL A 83 -4.73 0.13 -9.91
CA VAL A 83 -5.95 0.84 -10.26
C VAL A 83 -7.05 0.43 -9.28
N VAL A 84 -7.57 1.36 -8.51
CA VAL A 84 -8.60 1.09 -7.51
C VAL A 84 -9.97 1.15 -8.16
N ARG A 85 -10.64 0.00 -8.24
CA ARG A 85 -11.92 -0.15 -8.94
C ARG A 85 -13.09 0.12 -7.99
N ASP A 86 -14.25 0.40 -8.55
CA ASP A 86 -15.49 0.64 -7.81
C ASP A 86 -16.20 -0.66 -7.39
N ASP A 87 -15.80 -1.79 -7.95
CA ASP A 87 -16.29 -3.14 -7.62
C ASP A 87 -15.39 -3.91 -6.65
N GLU A 88 -14.42 -3.24 -6.01
CA GLU A 88 -13.56 -3.88 -5.02
C GLU A 88 -14.39 -4.46 -3.87
N TRP A 89 -14.02 -5.65 -3.40
CA TRP A 89 -14.74 -6.39 -2.36
C TRP A 89 -15.02 -5.59 -1.07
N TRP A 90 -14.15 -4.64 -0.75
CA TRP A 90 -14.27 -3.80 0.44
C TRP A 90 -15.20 -2.59 0.25
N CYS A 91 -15.58 -2.23 -0.98
CA CYS A 91 -16.35 -1.02 -1.26
C CYS A 91 -17.69 -0.98 -0.54
N ALA A 92 -18.37 -2.12 -0.42
CA ALA A 92 -19.66 -2.19 0.24
C ALA A 92 -19.58 -2.03 1.77
N GLY A 93 -18.45 -2.42 2.37
CA GLY A 93 -18.30 -2.54 3.83
C GLY A 93 -17.32 -1.55 4.46
N HIS A 94 -16.36 -1.05 3.73
CA HIS A 94 -15.30 -0.19 4.28
C HIS A 94 -15.22 1.15 3.54
N ILE A 95 -16.08 2.13 3.83
CA ILE A 95 -17.14 2.25 4.84
C ILE A 95 -18.47 2.37 4.10
N PRO A 96 -19.62 1.86 4.62
CA PRO A 96 -20.89 1.95 3.93
C PRO A 96 -21.24 3.39 3.54
N GLY A 97 -21.53 3.62 2.26
CA GLY A 97 -21.83 4.94 1.70
C GLY A 97 -20.62 5.87 1.50
N TYR A 98 -19.42 5.44 1.91
CA TYR A 98 -18.17 6.18 1.74
C TYR A 98 -16.99 5.21 1.55
N PRO A 99 -16.88 4.56 0.38
CA PRO A 99 -15.85 3.56 0.14
C PRO A 99 -14.45 4.18 0.21
N VAL A 100 -13.62 3.60 1.08
CA VAL A 100 -12.20 3.96 1.25
C VAL A 100 -11.41 2.67 1.30
N MET A 101 -10.31 2.58 0.57
CA MET A 101 -9.43 1.42 0.61
C MET A 101 -8.93 1.18 2.05
N PRO A 102 -9.10 -0.02 2.62
CA PRO A 102 -8.50 -0.31 3.92
C PRO A 102 -7.00 -0.04 3.90
N ALA A 103 -6.52 0.73 4.87
CA ALA A 103 -5.13 1.19 4.88
C ALA A 103 -4.13 0.02 4.84
N VAL A 104 -4.48 -1.11 5.45
CA VAL A 104 -3.66 -2.33 5.44
C VAL A 104 -3.49 -2.93 4.04
N MET A 105 -4.43 -2.70 3.12
CA MET A 105 -4.32 -3.17 1.73
C MET A 105 -3.28 -2.38 0.94
N MET A 106 -3.00 -1.14 1.33
CA MET A 106 -1.88 -0.38 0.76
C MET A 106 -0.53 -1.01 1.16
N ILE A 107 -0.43 -1.50 2.40
CA ILE A 107 0.77 -2.23 2.87
C ILE A 107 0.89 -3.56 2.15
N GLU A 108 -0.22 -4.26 1.93
CA GLU A 108 -0.23 -5.51 1.16
C GLU A 108 0.28 -5.29 -0.27
N ALA A 109 -0.14 -4.22 -0.95
CA ALA A 109 0.37 -3.86 -2.28
C ALA A 109 1.90 -3.66 -2.26
N ALA A 110 2.42 -2.97 -1.24
CA ALA A 110 3.84 -2.78 -1.06
C ALA A 110 4.58 -4.09 -0.73
N ALA A 111 3.99 -4.96 0.09
CA ALA A 111 4.54 -6.27 0.41
C ALA A 111 4.65 -7.16 -0.84
N GLN A 112 3.64 -7.13 -1.71
CA GLN A 112 3.67 -7.87 -2.98
C GLN A 112 4.76 -7.35 -3.92
N LEU A 113 4.94 -6.04 -4.03
CA LEU A 113 6.01 -5.45 -4.82
C LEU A 113 7.39 -5.85 -4.30
N THR A 114 7.62 -5.72 -2.99
CA THR A 114 8.92 -6.05 -2.38
C THR A 114 9.23 -7.55 -2.42
N SER A 115 8.21 -8.40 -2.28
CA SER A 115 8.32 -9.84 -2.46
C SER A 115 8.70 -10.21 -3.88
N TRP A 116 8.05 -9.57 -4.87
CA TRP A 116 8.38 -9.74 -6.27
C TRP A 116 9.83 -9.33 -6.55
N MET A 117 10.28 -8.13 -6.12
CA MET A 117 11.65 -7.64 -6.27
C MET A 117 12.68 -8.62 -5.70
N PHE A 118 12.38 -9.20 -4.54
CA PHE A 118 13.27 -10.16 -3.90
C PHE A 118 13.42 -11.44 -4.72
N GLN A 119 12.32 -12.01 -5.20
CA GLN A 119 12.30 -13.29 -5.91
C GLN A 119 12.71 -13.17 -7.38
N ALA A 120 12.44 -12.05 -8.04
CA ALA A 120 12.76 -11.80 -9.45
C ALA A 120 14.26 -11.86 -9.74
N ARG A 121 15.11 -11.70 -8.73
CA ARG A 121 16.58 -11.90 -8.85
C ARG A 121 16.96 -13.34 -9.18
N LYS A 122 16.08 -14.31 -8.94
CA LYS A 122 16.29 -15.75 -9.21
C LYS A 122 17.60 -16.33 -8.64
N ILE A 123 18.12 -15.74 -7.55
CA ILE A 123 19.35 -16.22 -6.89
C ILE A 123 19.10 -17.56 -6.21
N VAL A 124 17.93 -17.71 -5.58
CA VAL A 124 17.44 -18.94 -4.98
C VAL A 124 15.96 -19.06 -5.30
N HIS A 125 15.50 -20.27 -5.58
CA HIS A 125 14.07 -20.53 -5.75
C HIS A 125 13.42 -20.72 -4.39
N TYR A 126 12.36 -19.96 -4.12
CA TYR A 126 11.52 -20.11 -2.94
C TYR A 126 10.07 -20.36 -3.38
N GLU A 127 9.40 -21.30 -2.73
CA GLU A 127 7.98 -21.55 -3.00
C GLU A 127 7.10 -20.40 -2.53
N PHE A 128 7.45 -19.82 -1.38
CA PHE A 128 6.69 -18.74 -0.79
C PHE A 128 7.60 -17.75 -0.03
N VAL A 129 7.30 -16.47 -0.19
CA VAL A 129 7.96 -15.37 0.53
C VAL A 129 6.87 -14.54 1.20
N GLY A 130 6.97 -14.36 2.50
CA GLY A 130 6.04 -13.54 3.27
C GLY A 130 6.75 -12.38 3.96
N PHE A 131 6.02 -11.31 4.25
CA PHE A 131 6.53 -10.27 5.12
C PHE A 131 6.36 -10.70 6.59
N THR A 132 7.37 -10.41 7.39
CA THR A 132 7.45 -10.87 8.79
C THR A 132 7.48 -9.71 9.77
N ARG A 133 7.66 -8.48 9.26
CA ARG A 133 7.71 -7.30 10.10
C ARG A 133 7.35 -6.06 9.27
N ILE A 134 6.64 -5.14 9.91
CA ILE A 134 6.27 -3.82 9.40
C ILE A 134 6.73 -2.79 10.42
N ASP A 135 7.55 -1.83 10.00
CA ASP A 135 8.07 -0.75 10.83
C ASP A 135 7.72 0.62 10.25
N ASP A 136 7.80 1.66 11.07
CA ASP A 136 7.73 3.08 10.68
C ASP A 136 6.52 3.43 9.79
N THR A 137 5.41 2.71 9.95
CA THR A 137 4.23 2.84 9.11
C THR A 137 3.44 4.10 9.46
N LYS A 138 3.14 4.91 8.45
CA LYS A 138 2.31 6.10 8.55
C LYS A 138 1.35 6.17 7.37
N PHE A 139 0.07 6.32 7.66
CA PHE A 139 -0.97 6.59 6.66
C PHE A 139 -1.26 8.09 6.64
N ARG A 140 -1.26 8.70 5.45
CA ARG A 140 -1.33 10.16 5.30
C ARG A 140 -2.52 10.61 4.48
N ASN A 141 -2.88 9.87 3.46
CA ASN A 141 -4.00 10.18 2.58
C ASN A 141 -4.84 8.95 2.32
N LYS A 142 -6.15 9.17 2.16
CA LYS A 142 -7.08 8.13 1.74
C LYS A 142 -6.85 7.76 0.27
N VAL A 143 -7.21 6.55 -0.06
CA VAL A 143 -7.31 6.01 -1.42
C VAL A 143 -8.76 5.56 -1.62
N VAL A 144 -9.38 5.97 -2.72
CA VAL A 144 -10.80 5.69 -2.99
C VAL A 144 -10.98 5.10 -4.39
N PRO A 145 -12.12 4.48 -4.70
CA PRO A 145 -12.42 4.03 -6.06
C PRO A 145 -12.21 5.13 -7.10
N GLY A 146 -11.60 4.78 -8.23
CA GLY A 146 -11.19 5.70 -9.29
C GLY A 146 -9.78 6.27 -9.13
N ASP A 147 -9.15 6.12 -7.97
CA ASP A 147 -7.75 6.50 -7.79
C ASP A 147 -6.80 5.47 -8.43
N THR A 148 -5.60 5.95 -8.75
CA THR A 148 -4.45 5.10 -9.09
C THR A 148 -3.42 5.24 -7.97
N LEU A 149 -3.15 4.13 -7.29
CA LEU A 149 -2.10 4.04 -6.28
C LEU A 149 -0.79 3.64 -6.95
N ILE A 150 0.19 4.52 -6.90
CA ILE A 150 1.57 4.25 -7.32
C ILE A 150 2.34 3.80 -6.09
N VAL A 151 2.93 2.62 -6.15
CA VAL A 151 3.69 2.03 -5.04
C VAL A 151 5.17 2.03 -5.39
N LEU A 152 5.96 2.71 -4.58
CA LEU A 152 7.41 2.75 -4.67
C LEU A 152 8.01 1.78 -3.65
N ALA A 153 9.06 1.10 -4.05
CA ALA A 153 9.87 0.29 -3.14
C ALA A 153 11.36 0.53 -3.39
N ASN A 154 12.11 0.72 -2.31
CA ASN A 154 13.56 0.89 -2.32
C ASN A 154 14.20 -0.09 -1.34
N GLN A 155 15.12 -0.92 -1.83
CA GLN A 155 15.78 -1.90 -1.01
C GLN A 155 16.80 -1.25 -0.07
N VAL A 156 16.64 -1.50 1.21
CA VAL A 156 17.58 -1.07 2.27
C VAL A 156 18.61 -2.16 2.56
N LYS A 157 18.17 -3.42 2.57
CA LYS A 157 19.03 -4.56 2.84
C LYS A 157 18.57 -5.78 2.08
N PHE A 158 19.53 -6.49 1.52
CA PHE A 158 19.33 -7.79 0.87
C PHE A 158 20.23 -8.86 1.49
N HIS A 159 19.63 -10.02 1.75
CA HIS A 159 20.30 -11.26 2.06
C HIS A 159 19.43 -12.41 1.55
N ILE A 160 20.01 -13.51 1.09
CA ILE A 160 19.25 -14.64 0.51
C ILE A 160 18.10 -15.16 1.41
N LYS A 161 18.18 -14.98 2.72
CA LYS A 161 17.14 -15.39 3.68
C LYS A 161 16.24 -14.25 4.17
N ARG A 162 16.49 -13.01 3.77
CA ARG A 162 15.73 -11.86 4.27
C ARG A 162 15.98 -10.61 3.44
N PHE A 163 14.95 -9.82 3.22
CA PHE A 163 15.08 -8.46 2.67
C PHE A 163 14.45 -7.42 3.59
N ILE A 164 14.87 -6.18 3.44
CA ILE A 164 14.27 -4.99 4.06
C ILE A 164 14.13 -3.95 2.97
N CYS A 165 12.92 -3.43 2.80
CA CYS A 165 12.61 -2.37 1.86
C CYS A 165 11.89 -1.23 2.55
N ASP A 166 12.23 0.01 2.21
CA ASP A 166 11.39 1.17 2.44
C ASP A 166 10.35 1.24 1.32
N THR A 167 9.13 1.57 1.65
CA THR A 167 8.02 1.64 0.71
C THR A 167 7.22 2.92 0.89
N GLN A 168 6.64 3.41 -0.20
CA GLN A 168 5.81 4.60 -0.19
C GLN A 168 4.70 4.45 -1.24
N GLY A 169 3.48 4.83 -0.89
CA GLY A 169 2.38 4.90 -1.83
C GLY A 169 2.03 6.35 -2.16
N ILE A 170 1.71 6.61 -3.42
CA ILE A 170 1.35 7.93 -3.92
C ILE A 170 -0.01 7.84 -4.59
N VAL A 171 -0.90 8.77 -4.27
CA VAL A 171 -2.20 8.96 -4.92
C VAL A 171 -2.40 10.44 -5.23
N ASN A 172 -2.79 10.78 -6.45
CA ASN A 172 -3.03 12.16 -6.88
C ASN A 172 -1.86 13.11 -6.52
N GLY A 173 -0.61 12.65 -6.72
CA GLY A 173 0.61 13.41 -6.44
C GLY A 173 0.92 13.60 -4.95
N LYS A 174 0.21 12.92 -4.04
CA LYS A 174 0.41 13.01 -2.59
C LYS A 174 0.78 11.67 -2.01
N VAL A 175 1.67 11.65 -1.03
CA VAL A 175 2.01 10.44 -0.30
C VAL A 175 0.79 9.94 0.48
N ALA A 176 0.35 8.72 0.17
CA ALA A 176 -0.75 8.04 0.83
C ALA A 176 -0.28 7.28 2.07
N PHE A 177 0.85 6.61 1.97
CA PHE A 177 1.49 5.91 3.08
C PHE A 177 3.01 5.82 2.92
N GLU A 178 3.66 5.51 4.03
CA GLU A 178 5.07 5.14 4.12
C GLU A 178 5.18 3.93 5.05
N SER A 179 6.09 3.02 4.76
CA SER A 179 6.34 1.85 5.61
C SER A 179 7.71 1.24 5.32
N ARG A 180 8.29 0.59 6.31
CA ARG A 180 9.43 -0.33 6.13
C ARG A 180 8.95 -1.76 6.26
N ILE A 181 9.19 -2.57 5.24
CA ILE A 181 8.77 -3.96 5.19
C ILE A 181 10.00 -4.87 5.26
N THR A 182 9.95 -5.83 6.17
CA THR A 182 10.90 -6.95 6.22
C THR A 182 10.19 -8.21 5.77
N GLY A 183 10.75 -8.91 4.80
CA GLY A 183 10.26 -10.19 4.33
C GLY A 183 11.33 -11.27 4.36
N MET A 184 10.88 -12.52 4.35
CA MET A 184 11.74 -13.70 4.30
C MET A 184 11.01 -14.89 3.67
N PRO A 185 11.76 -15.86 3.12
CA PRO A 185 11.19 -17.14 2.72
C PRO A 185 10.51 -17.80 3.90
N ILE A 186 9.32 -18.35 3.67
CA ILE A 186 8.59 -19.18 4.63
C ILE A 186 8.73 -20.61 4.13
N LEU A 187 9.28 -21.46 5.00
CA LEU A 187 9.49 -22.89 4.74
C LEU A 187 8.23 -23.68 5.07
#